data_c898c03ca3e01e0e43309880625dca62
#
_entry.id   c898c03ca3e01e0e43309880625dca62
#
_cell.length_a   1.000
_cell.length_b   1.000
_cell.length_c   1.000
_cell.angle_alpha   90.00
_cell.angle_beta   90.00
_cell.angle_gamma   90.00
#
_symmetry.space_group_name_H-M   'P 1'
#
loop_
_entity.id
_entity.type
_entity.pdbx_description
1 polymer ?
#
loop_
_entity_poly.entity_id
_entity_poly.type
_entity_poly.pdbx_seq_one_letter_code
_entity_poly.pdbx_strand_id
1 'polypeptide(L)'
;MAEQHTIHVDIVSAEGEIFSGEAEMFFAPGVDGDLGIAPRHAPLLTLLKPGEVRVKTPDGQEQHFFVGGGALEVQPAKVTVLADTAVRAHDIDEAAALTAKQRAEDALRDKSGHISQAEALAELARAAAMLKMVEKLRKLRG
;
A
#
# COMPACT_ATOMS: atom_id res chain seq x y z
N MET A 1 -30.00 1.74 19.24
CA MET A 1 -28.59 1.36 19.22
C MET A 1 -28.01 1.58 17.84
N ALA A 2 -27.01 2.43 17.76
CA ALA A 2 -26.35 2.62 16.49
C ALA A 2 -25.51 1.38 16.20
N GLU A 3 -25.81 0.64 15.14
CA GLU A 3 -24.96 -0.43 14.68
C GLU A 3 -23.70 0.20 14.13
N GLN A 4 -22.56 -0.22 14.68
CA GLN A 4 -21.29 0.16 14.08
C GLN A 4 -21.12 -0.65 12.79
N HIS A 5 -21.20 0.06 11.68
CA HIS A 5 -20.93 -0.58 10.39
C HIS A 5 -19.43 -0.57 10.18
N THR A 6 -18.84 -1.75 10.27
CA THR A 6 -17.42 -1.93 10.01
C THR A 6 -17.23 -3.01 8.96
N ILE A 7 -16.06 -2.99 8.36
CA ILE A 7 -15.61 -4.04 7.45
C ILE A 7 -14.30 -4.57 8.00
N HIS A 8 -14.14 -5.89 7.98
CA HIS A 8 -12.90 -6.49 8.43
C HIS A 8 -11.82 -6.35 7.36
N VAL A 9 -10.62 -5.95 7.75
CA VAL A 9 -9.50 -5.75 6.83
C VAL A 9 -8.33 -6.64 7.25
N ASP A 10 -7.83 -7.43 6.32
CA ASP A 10 -6.58 -8.17 6.48
C ASP A 10 -5.59 -7.68 5.43
N ILE A 11 -4.38 -7.35 5.86
CA ILE A 11 -3.27 -7.01 4.97
C ILE A 11 -2.19 -8.05 5.18
N VAL A 12 -1.91 -8.82 4.14
CA VAL A 12 -0.99 -9.96 4.18
C VAL A 12 0.06 -9.78 3.10
N SER A 13 1.31 -10.06 3.43
CA SER A 13 2.41 -10.12 2.48
C SER A 13 3.05 -11.51 2.53
N ALA A 14 4.05 -11.74 1.68
CA ALA A 14 4.79 -13.01 1.69
C ALA A 14 5.46 -13.30 3.05
N GLU A 15 5.73 -12.25 3.83
CA GLU A 15 6.36 -12.38 5.15
C GLU A 15 5.36 -12.62 6.27
N GLY A 16 4.07 -12.55 5.98
CA GLY A 16 3.02 -12.79 6.95
C GLY A 16 2.00 -11.67 7.02
N GLU A 17 1.17 -11.74 8.06
CA GLU A 17 0.12 -10.76 8.28
C GLU A 17 0.70 -9.47 8.88
N ILE A 18 0.36 -8.35 8.26
CA ILE A 18 0.80 -7.02 8.70
C ILE A 18 -0.28 -6.34 9.54
N PHE A 19 -1.55 -6.55 9.17
CA PHE A 19 -2.68 -5.94 9.87
C PHE A 19 -3.89 -6.85 9.78
N SER A 20 -4.66 -6.90 10.85
CA SER A 20 -5.97 -7.54 10.87
C SER A 20 -6.85 -6.79 11.86
N GLY A 21 -7.99 -6.28 11.42
CA GLY A 21 -8.90 -5.55 12.30
C GLY A 21 -10.07 -4.96 11.57
N GLU A 22 -10.94 -4.29 12.34
CA GLU A 22 -12.15 -3.65 11.82
C GLU A 22 -11.87 -2.22 11.35
N ALA A 23 -12.55 -1.81 10.30
CA ALA A 23 -12.40 -0.47 9.74
C ALA A 23 -13.75 0.17 9.47
N GLU A 24 -13.83 1.49 9.65
CA GLU A 24 -14.95 2.29 9.15
C GLU A 24 -14.82 2.55 7.65
N MET A 25 -13.57 2.76 7.21
CA MET A 25 -13.23 3.00 5.81
C MET A 25 -11.87 2.41 5.51
N PHE A 26 -11.71 1.99 4.29
CA PHE A 26 -10.45 1.45 3.77
C PHE A 26 -10.13 2.14 2.46
N PHE A 27 -8.85 2.50 2.25
CA PHE A 27 -8.40 3.16 1.03
C PHE A 27 -7.18 2.43 0.46
N ALA A 28 -7.16 2.25 -0.86
CA ALA A 28 -6.08 1.53 -1.52
C ALA A 28 -5.80 2.07 -2.92
N PRO A 29 -4.54 1.93 -3.39
CA PRO A 29 -4.15 2.43 -4.71
C PRO A 29 -4.41 1.39 -5.80
N GLY A 30 -5.64 1.36 -6.31
CA GLY A 30 -5.98 0.46 -7.42
C GLY A 30 -5.27 0.85 -8.71
N VAL A 31 -4.99 -0.13 -9.57
CA VAL A 31 -4.34 0.13 -10.87
C VAL A 31 -5.16 1.04 -11.77
N ASP A 32 -6.49 1.02 -11.61
CA ASP A 32 -7.42 1.85 -12.40
C ASP A 32 -7.81 3.13 -11.67
N GLY A 33 -7.25 3.40 -10.50
CA GLY A 33 -7.54 4.58 -9.71
C GLY A 33 -7.64 4.26 -8.23
N ASP A 34 -7.55 5.28 -7.40
CA ASP A 34 -7.64 5.13 -5.96
C ASP A 34 -9.05 4.67 -5.56
N LEU A 35 -9.11 3.78 -4.59
CA LEU A 35 -10.35 3.17 -4.13
C LEU A 35 -10.63 3.55 -2.69
N GLY A 36 -11.91 3.87 -2.40
CA GLY A 36 -12.42 4.01 -1.04
C GLY A 36 -13.48 2.95 -0.82
N ILE A 37 -13.31 2.12 0.20
CA ILE A 37 -14.18 0.98 0.48
C ILE A 37 -14.88 1.19 1.81
N ALA A 38 -16.21 1.30 1.76
CA ALA A 38 -17.05 1.37 2.94
C ALA A 38 -17.58 -0.02 3.29
N PRO A 39 -18.07 -0.22 4.53
CA PRO A 39 -18.73 -1.48 4.90
C PRO A 39 -19.87 -1.82 3.94
N ARG A 40 -20.06 -3.11 3.67
CA ARG A 40 -21.07 -3.63 2.74
C ARG A 40 -20.81 -3.29 1.28
N HIS A 41 -19.58 -2.95 0.96
CA HIS A 41 -19.20 -2.67 -0.44
C HIS A 41 -19.46 -3.90 -1.32
N ALA A 42 -19.90 -3.66 -2.54
CA ALA A 42 -20.08 -4.73 -3.51
C ALA A 42 -18.77 -5.49 -3.76
N PRO A 43 -18.85 -6.79 -4.06
CA PRO A 43 -17.64 -7.57 -4.35
C PRO A 43 -16.81 -6.95 -5.46
N LEU A 44 -15.49 -6.96 -5.27
CA LEU A 44 -14.55 -6.40 -6.23
C LEU A 44 -13.23 -7.17 -6.12
N LEU A 45 -12.62 -7.43 -7.26
CA LEU A 45 -11.26 -7.99 -7.32
C LEU A 45 -10.47 -7.11 -8.27
N THR A 46 -9.36 -6.55 -7.79
CA THR A 46 -8.52 -5.69 -8.61
C THR A 46 -7.06 -5.79 -8.21
N LEU A 47 -6.19 -5.32 -9.07
CA LEU A 47 -4.77 -5.23 -8.78
C LEU A 47 -4.45 -3.87 -8.17
N LEU A 48 -3.41 -3.84 -7.34
CA LEU A 48 -2.91 -2.63 -6.70
C LEU A 48 -1.58 -2.23 -7.32
N LYS A 49 -1.39 -0.93 -7.48
CA LYS A 49 -0.09 -0.37 -7.81
C LYS A 49 0.65 -0.03 -6.51
N PRO A 50 1.97 0.16 -6.56
CA PRO A 50 2.70 0.60 -5.36
C PRO A 50 2.13 1.91 -4.84
N GLY A 51 1.88 1.97 -3.53
CA GLY A 51 1.31 3.16 -2.93
C GLY A 51 0.84 2.94 -1.51
N GLU A 52 0.06 3.89 -1.03
CA GLU A 52 -0.44 3.92 0.33
C GLU A 52 -1.77 3.20 0.48
N VAL A 53 -1.85 2.34 1.48
CA VAL A 53 -3.11 1.79 1.99
C VAL A 53 -3.40 2.47 3.33
N ARG A 54 -4.62 2.97 3.50
CA ARG A 54 -5.06 3.58 4.76
C ARG A 54 -6.23 2.80 5.32
N VAL A 55 -6.19 2.59 6.63
CA VAL A 55 -7.29 1.96 7.36
C VAL A 55 -7.77 2.96 8.41
N LYS A 56 -9.02 3.39 8.30
CA LYS A 56 -9.63 4.23 9.32
C LYS A 56 -10.36 3.33 10.30
N THR A 57 -9.86 3.24 11.53
CA THR A 57 -10.43 2.36 12.54
C THR A 57 -11.63 3.01 13.24
N PRO A 58 -12.49 2.21 13.91
CA PRO A 58 -13.71 2.74 14.53
C PRO A 58 -13.46 3.80 15.61
N ASP A 59 -12.28 3.82 16.20
CA ASP A 59 -11.91 4.84 17.19
C ASP A 59 -11.48 6.17 16.56
N GLY A 60 -11.59 6.30 15.24
CA GLY A 60 -11.26 7.52 14.51
C GLY A 60 -9.80 7.68 14.13
N GLN A 61 -8.95 6.70 14.46
CA GLN A 61 -7.55 6.75 14.08
C GLN A 61 -7.35 6.22 12.66
N GLU A 62 -6.29 6.67 12.03
CA GLU A 62 -5.89 6.16 10.73
C GLU A 62 -4.56 5.43 10.85
N GLN A 63 -4.50 4.24 10.26
CA GLN A 63 -3.25 3.51 10.13
C GLN A 63 -2.83 3.50 8.66
N HIS A 64 -1.56 3.73 8.45
CA HIS A 64 -0.99 3.90 7.12
C HIS A 64 0.03 2.80 6.84
N PHE A 65 -0.08 2.22 5.65
CA PHE A 65 0.81 1.15 5.20
C PHE A 65 1.29 1.48 3.80
N PHE A 66 2.55 1.17 3.51
CA PHE A 66 3.01 1.13 2.14
C PHE A 66 2.83 -0.30 1.61
N VAL A 67 2.30 -0.43 0.41
CA VAL A 67 2.26 -1.71 -0.31
C VAL A 67 3.01 -1.56 -1.62
N GLY A 68 3.80 -2.56 -1.98
CA GLY A 68 4.60 -2.55 -3.21
C GLY A 68 3.86 -3.13 -4.40
N GLY A 69 2.53 -3.03 -4.40
CA GLY A 69 1.67 -3.68 -5.39
C GLY A 69 1.03 -4.92 -4.80
N GLY A 70 0.21 -5.60 -5.59
CA GLY A 70 -0.46 -6.81 -5.16
C GLY A 70 -1.89 -6.88 -5.66
N ALA A 71 -2.75 -7.55 -4.92
CA ALA A 71 -4.15 -7.74 -5.26
C ALA A 71 -5.05 -7.34 -4.09
N LEU A 72 -6.24 -6.88 -4.44
CA LEU A 72 -7.27 -6.50 -3.48
C LEU A 72 -8.54 -7.29 -3.76
N GLU A 73 -9.05 -7.99 -2.76
CA GLU A 73 -10.35 -8.65 -2.82
C GLU A 73 -11.28 -7.97 -1.83
N VAL A 74 -12.44 -7.52 -2.31
CA VAL A 74 -13.47 -6.90 -1.50
C VAL A 74 -14.70 -7.79 -1.48
N GLN A 75 -15.16 -8.09 -0.27
CA GLN A 75 -16.46 -8.73 -0.02
C GLN A 75 -17.24 -7.80 0.90
N PRO A 76 -18.58 -7.95 1.03
CA PRO A 76 -19.36 -7.02 1.85
C PRO A 76 -18.91 -6.91 3.30
N ALA A 77 -18.37 -7.98 3.88
CA ALA A 77 -17.94 -8.01 5.28
C ALA A 77 -16.42 -8.01 5.45
N LYS A 78 -15.65 -8.16 4.37
CA LYS A 78 -14.20 -8.36 4.49
C LYS A 78 -13.44 -7.84 3.28
N VAL A 79 -12.32 -7.18 3.56
CA VAL A 79 -11.33 -6.76 2.57
C VAL A 79 -10.05 -7.53 2.82
N THR A 80 -9.48 -8.10 1.78
CA THR A 80 -8.20 -8.79 1.85
C THR A 80 -7.22 -8.14 0.89
N VAL A 81 -6.09 -7.68 1.43
CA VAL A 81 -4.97 -7.18 0.63
C VAL A 81 -3.89 -8.25 0.63
N LEU A 82 -3.54 -8.73 -0.56
CA LEU A 82 -2.42 -9.65 -0.76
C LEU A 82 -1.31 -8.82 -1.40
N ALA A 83 -0.43 -8.30 -0.56
CA ALA A 83 0.60 -7.37 -1.01
C ALA A 83 1.88 -8.11 -1.42
N ASP A 84 2.53 -7.63 -2.46
CA ASP A 84 3.85 -8.13 -2.85
C ASP A 84 4.84 -7.84 -1.72
N THR A 85 4.81 -6.60 -1.23
CA THR A 85 5.51 -6.18 -0.03
C THR A 85 4.62 -5.22 0.73
N ALA A 86 4.72 -5.22 2.05
CA ALA A 86 3.94 -4.30 2.88
C ALA A 86 4.76 -3.88 4.10
N VAL A 87 4.69 -2.59 4.43
CA VAL A 87 5.41 -2.02 5.57
C VAL A 87 4.51 -0.99 6.25
N ARG A 88 4.47 -1.01 7.58
CA ARG A 88 3.80 0.06 8.33
C ARG A 88 4.53 1.37 8.09
N ALA A 89 3.76 2.47 8.00
CA ALA A 89 4.34 3.77 7.68
C ALA A 89 5.51 4.17 8.60
N HIS A 90 5.37 3.92 9.90
CA HIS A 90 6.41 4.30 10.86
C HIS A 90 7.66 3.41 10.80
N ASP A 91 7.57 2.29 10.10
CA ASP A 91 8.70 1.36 9.92
C ASP A 91 9.46 1.58 8.61
N ILE A 92 9.03 2.55 7.80
CA ILE A 92 9.69 2.83 6.51
C ILE A 92 11.07 3.43 6.76
N ASP A 93 12.08 2.81 6.18
CA ASP A 93 13.44 3.31 6.18
C ASP A 93 13.63 4.22 4.96
N GLU A 94 13.56 5.54 5.19
CA GLU A 94 13.69 6.54 4.13
C GLU A 94 15.04 6.47 3.42
N ALA A 95 16.11 6.23 4.18
CA ALA A 95 17.46 6.14 3.59
C ALA A 95 17.56 4.94 2.65
N ALA A 96 16.98 3.79 3.06
CA ALA A 96 16.95 2.61 2.20
C ALA A 96 16.12 2.86 0.93
N ALA A 97 15.00 3.59 1.06
CA ALA A 97 14.16 3.92 -0.09
C ALA A 97 14.88 4.85 -1.08
N LEU A 98 15.63 5.83 -0.57
CA LEU A 98 16.44 6.72 -1.41
C LEU A 98 17.53 5.94 -2.15
N THR A 99 18.21 5.02 -1.45
CA THR A 99 19.23 4.18 -2.06
C THR A 99 18.63 3.28 -3.14
N ALA A 100 17.47 2.68 -2.86
CA ALA A 100 16.79 1.82 -3.84
C ALA A 100 16.39 2.62 -5.09
N LYS A 101 15.89 3.84 -4.89
CA LYS A 101 15.53 4.73 -6.01
C LYS A 101 16.74 5.03 -6.88
N GLN A 102 17.86 5.43 -6.27
CA GLN A 102 19.09 5.75 -6.98
C GLN A 102 19.62 4.55 -7.75
N ARG A 103 19.59 3.37 -7.12
CA ARG A 103 20.02 2.14 -7.76
C ARG A 103 19.17 1.78 -8.98
N ALA A 104 17.85 1.98 -8.88
CA ALA A 104 16.94 1.72 -9.97
C ALA A 104 17.15 2.70 -11.12
N GLU A 105 17.37 3.99 -10.82
CA GLU A 105 17.66 4.99 -11.83
C GLU A 105 18.95 4.67 -12.57
N ASP A 106 19.99 4.25 -11.83
CA ASP A 106 21.27 3.88 -12.42
C ASP A 106 21.12 2.64 -13.31
N ALA A 107 20.33 1.67 -12.88
CA ALA A 107 20.06 0.45 -13.67
C ALA A 107 19.33 0.78 -14.98
N LEU A 108 18.44 1.78 -14.98
CA LEU A 108 17.75 2.21 -16.19
C LEU A 108 18.68 2.88 -17.20
N ARG A 109 19.75 3.55 -16.71
CA ARG A 109 20.75 4.16 -17.57
C ARG A 109 21.77 3.16 -18.08
N ASP A 110 21.97 2.07 -17.34
CA ASP A 110 22.97 1.06 -17.69
C ASP A 110 22.37 0.04 -18.66
N LYS A 111 22.80 0.10 -19.90
CA LYS A 111 22.33 -0.80 -20.95
C LYS A 111 23.08 -2.14 -20.98
N SER A 112 23.99 -2.37 -20.03
CA SER A 112 24.74 -3.62 -19.98
C SER A 112 23.94 -4.81 -19.44
N GLY A 113 22.75 -4.54 -18.90
CA GLY A 113 21.76 -5.60 -18.72
C GLY A 113 21.87 -6.49 -17.50
N HIS A 114 22.46 -6.02 -16.41
CA HIS A 114 22.49 -6.79 -15.16
C HIS A 114 21.09 -6.92 -14.52
N ILE A 115 20.21 -5.95 -14.76
CA ILE A 115 18.82 -5.98 -14.34
C ILE A 115 17.98 -5.63 -15.57
N SER A 116 16.87 -6.33 -15.76
CA SER A 116 15.96 -6.01 -16.86
C SER A 116 15.39 -4.61 -16.68
N GLN A 117 15.07 -3.95 -17.79
CA GLN A 117 14.43 -2.64 -17.75
C GLN A 117 13.11 -2.67 -16.98
N ALA A 118 12.34 -3.76 -17.12
CA ALA A 118 11.07 -3.93 -16.42
C ALA A 118 11.27 -4.01 -14.91
N GLU A 119 12.28 -4.74 -14.44
CA GLU A 119 12.60 -4.84 -13.02
C GLU A 119 13.04 -3.50 -12.45
N ALA A 120 13.89 -2.77 -13.18
CA ALA A 120 14.36 -1.45 -12.75
C ALA A 120 13.21 -0.45 -12.67
N LEU A 121 12.29 -0.46 -13.62
CA LEU A 121 11.10 0.39 -13.60
C LEU A 121 10.20 0.06 -12.41
N ALA A 122 10.01 -1.23 -12.12
CA ALA A 122 9.20 -1.66 -10.98
C ALA A 122 9.82 -1.24 -9.64
N GLU A 123 11.13 -1.39 -9.49
CA GLU A 123 11.83 -0.95 -8.29
C GLU A 123 11.77 0.56 -8.11
N LEU A 124 11.92 1.31 -9.21
CA LEU A 124 11.82 2.77 -9.18
C LEU A 124 10.42 3.19 -8.75
N ALA A 125 9.38 2.57 -9.30
CA ALA A 125 7.99 2.88 -8.95
C ALA A 125 7.72 2.65 -7.45
N ARG A 126 8.20 1.53 -6.91
CA ARG A 126 8.03 1.21 -5.49
C ARG A 126 8.77 2.21 -4.60
N ALA A 127 10.03 2.49 -4.91
CA ALA A 127 10.84 3.41 -4.11
C ALA A 127 10.28 4.83 -4.16
N ALA A 128 9.87 5.29 -5.34
CA ALA A 128 9.28 6.63 -5.50
C ALA A 128 7.96 6.75 -4.74
N ALA A 129 7.11 5.72 -4.79
CA ALA A 129 5.84 5.72 -4.07
C ALA A 129 6.06 5.73 -2.55
N MET A 130 7.05 4.98 -2.07
CA MET A 130 7.39 4.95 -0.65
C MET A 130 7.88 6.32 -0.16
N LEU A 131 8.76 6.97 -0.93
CA LEU A 131 9.25 8.30 -0.59
C LEU A 131 8.15 9.35 -0.60
N LYS A 132 7.24 9.25 -1.56
CA LYS A 132 6.09 10.15 -1.66
C LYS A 132 5.20 10.01 -0.42
N MET A 133 4.98 8.79 0.04
CA MET A 133 4.20 8.53 1.24
C MET A 133 4.87 9.11 2.49
N VAL A 134 6.17 8.91 2.65
CA VAL A 134 6.94 9.47 3.76
C VAL A 134 6.83 10.99 3.78
N GLU A 135 6.98 11.63 2.63
CA GLU A 135 6.87 13.08 2.52
C GLU A 135 5.48 13.57 2.91
N LYS A 136 4.45 12.90 2.42
CA LYS A 136 3.06 13.22 2.73
C LYS A 136 2.79 13.14 4.24
N LEU A 137 3.24 12.08 4.88
CA LEU A 137 3.05 11.89 6.33
C LEU A 137 3.82 12.93 7.14
N ARG A 138 5.00 13.31 6.68
CA ARG A 138 5.80 14.36 7.31
C ARG A 138 5.06 15.70 7.28
N LYS A 139 4.43 16.04 6.17
CA LYS A 139 3.64 17.26 6.04
C LYS A 139 2.42 17.26 6.95
N LEU A 140 1.79 16.10 7.14
CA LEU A 140 0.63 15.99 8.03
C LEU A 140 1.00 16.15 9.50
N ARG A 141 2.24 15.83 9.88
CA ARG A 141 2.74 15.99 11.24
C ARG A 141 3.23 17.41 11.55
N GLY A 142 3.57 18.10 10.48
CA GLY A 142 4.11 19.44 10.57
C GLY A 142 3.09 20.50 10.66
#